data_6ba7ecbf1294950740ec59f89ab8853f
#
_entry.id   6ba7ecbf1294950740ec59f89ab8853f
#
_cell.length_a   1.000
_cell.length_b   1.000
_cell.length_c   1.000
_cell.angle_alpha   90.00
_cell.angle_beta   90.00
_cell.angle_gamma   90.00
#
_symmetry.space_group_name_H-M   'P 1'
#
loop_
_entity.id
_entity.type
_entity.pdbx_description
1 polymer ?
#
loop_
_entity_poly.entity_id
_entity_poly.type
_entity_poly.pdbx_seq_one_letter_code
_entity_poly.pdbx_strand_id
1 'polypeptide(L)'
;QSELWFFKAAAIAYIEILRATPLLCLLFLMLILSPMFLPDITTPDRLLLAFIAIVLNNSAYMAENVRGGLQSVSRGQIEAAQALGLRNLYVTLFIVLPQALRATIPAIVGQFIILFKDVAIVALVGLMDLLGAAYAIILGQDKWRTADPEVFLFVAAVYWVFTYGMSSVSRGVEHRMRAGED
;
A
#
# COMPACT_ATOMS: atom_id res chain seq x y z
N GLN A 1 -17.43 20.17 -17.58
CA GLN A 1 -17.87 19.27 -16.46
C GLN A 1 -18.06 17.81 -16.91
N SER A 2 -18.38 17.55 -18.19
CA SER A 2 -18.60 16.19 -18.72
C SER A 2 -17.33 15.35 -18.83
N GLU A 3 -16.20 15.95 -19.19
CA GLU A 3 -14.92 15.24 -19.31
C GLU A 3 -14.39 14.76 -17.95
N LEU A 4 -14.53 15.58 -16.92
CA LEU A 4 -14.13 15.22 -15.56
C LEU A 4 -14.97 14.07 -14.96
N TRP A 5 -16.22 13.88 -15.41
CA TRP A 5 -17.06 12.80 -14.93
C TRP A 5 -16.54 11.42 -15.35
N PHE A 6 -16.10 11.28 -16.60
CA PHE A 6 -15.53 10.02 -17.09
C PHE A 6 -14.27 9.62 -16.32
N PHE A 7 -13.32 10.55 -16.16
CA PHE A 7 -12.10 10.30 -15.38
C PHE A 7 -12.39 9.98 -13.92
N LYS A 8 -13.37 10.66 -13.32
CA LYS A 8 -13.81 10.38 -11.95
C LYS A 8 -14.40 8.98 -11.84
N ALA A 9 -15.28 8.58 -12.75
CA ALA A 9 -15.88 7.25 -12.75
C ALA A 9 -14.82 6.15 -12.95
N ALA A 10 -13.89 6.35 -13.88
CA ALA A 10 -12.78 5.42 -14.12
C ALA A 10 -11.86 5.28 -12.89
N ALA A 11 -11.53 6.40 -12.23
CA ALA A 11 -10.71 6.37 -11.02
C ALA A 11 -11.41 5.65 -9.86
N ILE A 12 -12.71 5.89 -9.66
CA ILE A 12 -13.48 5.20 -8.63
C ILE A 12 -13.53 3.70 -8.93
N ALA A 13 -13.87 3.32 -10.17
CA ALA A 13 -13.92 1.91 -10.56
C ALA A 13 -12.56 1.21 -10.36
N TYR A 14 -11.46 1.87 -10.74
CA TYR A 14 -10.10 1.37 -10.51
C TYR A 14 -9.84 1.11 -9.01
N ILE A 15 -10.10 2.09 -8.17
CA ILE A 15 -9.85 1.99 -6.73
C ILE A 15 -10.71 0.90 -6.10
N GLU A 16 -12.01 0.85 -6.43
CA GLU A 16 -12.93 -0.14 -5.85
C GLU A 16 -12.60 -1.56 -6.28
N ILE A 17 -12.31 -1.79 -7.58
CA ILE A 17 -11.97 -3.12 -8.10
C ILE A 17 -10.68 -3.63 -7.45
N LEU A 18 -9.62 -2.82 -7.41
CA LEU A 18 -8.35 -3.28 -6.87
C LEU A 18 -8.39 -3.48 -5.36
N ARG A 19 -9.13 -2.66 -4.62
CA ARG A 19 -9.31 -2.84 -3.17
C ARG A 19 -10.23 -4.01 -2.81
N ALA A 20 -11.17 -4.35 -3.67
CA ALA A 20 -12.02 -5.52 -3.50
C ALA A 20 -11.32 -6.83 -3.88
N THR A 21 -10.23 -6.76 -4.66
CA THR A 21 -9.48 -7.94 -5.12
C THR A 21 -8.36 -8.26 -4.13
N PRO A 22 -8.31 -9.49 -3.56
CA PRO A 22 -7.17 -9.91 -2.74
C PRO A 22 -5.86 -9.84 -3.53
N LEU A 23 -4.78 -9.36 -2.88
CA LEU A 23 -3.47 -9.23 -3.52
C LEU A 23 -2.99 -10.57 -4.13
N LEU A 24 -3.22 -11.69 -3.44
CA LEU A 24 -2.86 -13.02 -3.93
C LEU A 24 -3.56 -13.35 -5.25
N CYS A 25 -4.86 -13.02 -5.37
CA CYS A 25 -5.60 -13.22 -6.63
C CYS A 25 -5.03 -12.36 -7.75
N LEU A 26 -4.64 -11.12 -7.45
CA LEU A 26 -4.03 -10.22 -8.43
C LEU A 26 -2.65 -10.73 -8.87
N LEU A 27 -1.85 -11.29 -7.97
CA LEU A 27 -0.58 -11.94 -8.28
C LEU A 27 -0.78 -13.13 -9.21
N PHE A 28 -1.73 -14.03 -8.92
CA PHE A 28 -2.05 -15.16 -9.80
C PHE A 28 -2.54 -14.68 -11.17
N LEU A 29 -3.40 -13.68 -11.20
CA LEU A 29 -3.88 -13.10 -12.46
C LEU A 29 -2.73 -12.58 -13.32
N MET A 30 -1.82 -11.81 -12.71
CA MET A 30 -0.66 -11.26 -13.44
C MET A 30 0.34 -12.35 -13.86
N LEU A 31 0.63 -13.32 -13.01
CA LEU A 31 1.67 -14.33 -13.27
C LEU A 31 1.19 -15.48 -14.15
N ILE A 32 -0.10 -15.80 -14.14
CA ILE A 32 -0.67 -16.92 -14.90
C ILE A 32 -1.39 -16.45 -16.15
N LEU A 33 -2.27 -15.43 -16.01
CA LEU A 33 -3.09 -15.00 -17.15
C LEU A 33 -2.32 -14.10 -18.12
N SER A 34 -1.46 -13.20 -17.63
CA SER A 34 -0.77 -12.29 -18.55
C SER A 34 0.10 -13.01 -19.59
N PRO A 35 0.87 -14.07 -19.25
CA PRO A 35 1.60 -14.85 -20.24
C PRO A 35 0.72 -15.54 -21.28
N MET A 36 -0.52 -15.87 -20.93
CA MET A 36 -1.46 -16.49 -21.89
C MET A 36 -1.91 -15.54 -23.00
N PHE A 37 -1.89 -14.24 -22.75
CA PHE A 37 -2.32 -13.21 -23.70
C PHE A 37 -1.14 -12.50 -24.39
N LEU A 38 0.07 -12.66 -23.86
CA LEU A 38 1.28 -12.05 -24.43
C LEU A 38 2.07 -13.09 -25.23
N PRO A 39 2.59 -12.74 -26.41
CA PRO A 39 3.50 -13.62 -27.14
C PRO A 39 4.76 -13.94 -26.32
N ASP A 40 5.28 -15.15 -26.45
CA ASP A 40 6.46 -15.65 -25.70
C ASP A 40 7.68 -14.72 -25.75
N ILE A 41 7.85 -13.99 -26.85
CA ILE A 41 8.97 -13.05 -27.06
C ILE A 41 8.83 -11.79 -26.21
N THR A 42 7.62 -11.47 -25.75
CA THR A 42 7.29 -10.24 -25.02
C THR A 42 6.83 -10.48 -23.58
N THR A 43 6.88 -11.75 -23.10
CA THR A 43 6.45 -12.07 -21.73
C THR A 43 7.41 -11.39 -20.74
N PRO A 44 6.91 -10.48 -19.89
CA PRO A 44 7.76 -9.85 -18.87
C PRO A 44 8.25 -10.87 -17.85
N ASP A 45 9.38 -10.57 -17.23
CA ASP A 45 9.89 -11.37 -16.11
C ASP A 45 8.86 -11.49 -14.99
N ARG A 46 8.80 -12.66 -14.35
CA ARG A 46 7.86 -12.97 -13.26
C ARG A 46 7.97 -11.99 -12.11
N LEU A 47 9.20 -11.53 -11.82
CA LEU A 47 9.42 -10.52 -10.78
C LEU A 47 8.76 -9.19 -11.17
N LEU A 48 8.87 -8.79 -12.43
CA LEU A 48 8.24 -7.56 -12.93
C LEU A 48 6.71 -7.66 -12.87
N LEU A 49 6.13 -8.79 -13.24
CA LEU A 49 4.68 -9.01 -13.16
C LEU A 49 4.16 -8.95 -11.71
N ALA A 50 4.90 -9.56 -10.78
CA ALA A 50 4.57 -9.48 -9.35
C ALA A 50 4.69 -8.04 -8.83
N PHE A 51 5.74 -7.32 -9.23
CA PHE A 51 5.93 -5.92 -8.88
C PHE A 51 4.77 -5.06 -9.38
N ILE A 52 4.34 -5.23 -10.64
CA ILE A 52 3.19 -4.52 -11.20
C ILE A 52 1.92 -4.82 -10.39
N ALA A 53 1.66 -6.08 -10.06
CA ALA A 53 0.49 -6.46 -9.24
C ALA A 53 0.48 -5.75 -7.89
N ILE A 54 1.62 -5.75 -7.19
CA ILE A 54 1.79 -5.09 -5.89
C ILE A 54 1.61 -3.56 -6.02
N VAL A 55 2.20 -2.95 -7.03
CA VAL A 55 2.08 -1.49 -7.27
C VAL A 55 0.64 -1.10 -7.57
N LEU A 56 -0.04 -1.83 -8.45
CA LEU A 56 -1.45 -1.57 -8.79
C LEU A 56 -2.34 -1.67 -7.54
N ASN A 57 -2.18 -2.73 -6.75
CA ASN A 57 -2.94 -2.92 -5.53
C ASN A 57 -2.68 -1.78 -4.53
N ASN A 58 -1.42 -1.51 -4.22
CA ASN A 58 -1.07 -0.49 -3.23
C ASN A 58 -1.40 0.94 -3.68
N SER A 59 -1.34 1.25 -4.98
CA SER A 59 -1.74 2.57 -5.48
C SER A 59 -3.21 2.88 -5.22
N ALA A 60 -4.10 1.87 -5.26
CA ALA A 60 -5.50 2.03 -4.93
C ALA A 60 -5.71 2.35 -3.43
N TYR A 61 -4.97 1.68 -2.54
CA TYR A 61 -5.00 2.00 -1.10
C TYR A 61 -4.40 3.37 -0.81
N MET A 62 -3.30 3.75 -1.47
CA MET A 62 -2.71 5.07 -1.33
C MET A 62 -3.65 6.19 -1.78
N ALA A 63 -4.34 6.00 -2.91
CA ALA A 63 -5.33 6.96 -3.40
C ALA A 63 -6.46 7.15 -2.38
N GLU A 64 -6.92 6.07 -1.74
CA GLU A 64 -7.95 6.13 -0.72
C GLU A 64 -7.47 6.80 0.56
N ASN A 65 -6.23 6.55 1.00
CA ASN A 65 -5.63 7.23 2.14
C ASN A 65 -5.55 8.75 1.90
N VAL A 66 -5.14 9.17 0.71
CA VAL A 66 -5.10 10.59 0.31
C VAL A 66 -6.52 11.18 0.29
N ARG A 67 -7.49 10.44 -0.28
CA ARG A 67 -8.89 10.87 -0.30
C ARG A 67 -9.44 11.05 1.12
N GLY A 68 -9.18 10.10 2.01
CA GLY A 68 -9.57 10.17 3.41
C GLY A 68 -8.98 11.39 4.13
N GLY A 69 -7.68 11.66 3.92
CA GLY A 69 -7.01 12.84 4.48
C GLY A 69 -7.60 14.15 3.96
N LEU A 70 -7.92 14.25 2.67
CA LEU A 70 -8.58 15.44 2.12
C LEU A 70 -10.00 15.63 2.69
N GLN A 71 -10.73 14.54 2.93
CA GLN A 71 -12.09 14.59 3.48
C GLN A 71 -12.14 14.83 4.98
N SER A 72 -11.04 14.66 5.72
CA SER A 72 -10.97 14.94 7.15
C SER A 72 -11.00 16.41 7.49
N VAL A 73 -10.70 17.30 6.53
CA VAL A 73 -10.71 18.75 6.72
C VAL A 73 -12.15 19.24 6.86
N SER A 74 -12.41 19.98 7.94
CA SER A 74 -13.74 20.50 8.22
C SER A 74 -14.22 21.48 7.14
N ARG A 75 -15.44 21.30 6.64
CA ARG A 75 -16.08 22.22 5.70
C ARG A 75 -16.20 23.64 6.25
N GLY A 76 -16.45 23.79 7.55
CA GLY A 76 -16.54 25.10 8.21
C GLY A 76 -15.27 25.93 8.07
N GLN A 77 -14.09 25.31 8.08
CA GLN A 77 -12.83 26.04 7.84
C GLN A 77 -12.72 26.53 6.40
N ILE A 78 -13.18 25.75 5.44
CA ILE A 78 -13.20 26.12 4.01
C ILE A 78 -14.17 27.30 3.82
N GLU A 79 -15.36 27.20 4.37
CA GLU A 79 -16.41 28.24 4.30
C GLU A 79 -15.97 29.54 4.99
N ALA A 80 -15.36 29.44 6.16
CA ALA A 80 -14.83 30.61 6.88
C ALA A 80 -13.73 31.33 6.08
N ALA A 81 -12.83 30.57 5.48
CA ALA A 81 -11.77 31.14 4.65
C ALA A 81 -12.33 31.83 3.38
N GLN A 82 -13.35 31.24 2.77
CA GLN A 82 -14.04 31.84 1.63
C GLN A 82 -14.80 33.11 2.02
N ALA A 83 -15.42 33.14 3.20
CA ALA A 83 -16.09 34.33 3.74
C ALA A 83 -15.12 35.49 3.99
N LEU A 84 -13.85 35.18 4.31
CA LEU A 84 -12.76 36.18 4.40
C LEU A 84 -12.22 36.63 3.03
N GLY A 85 -12.82 36.18 1.93
CA GLY A 85 -12.44 36.59 0.57
C GLY A 85 -11.26 35.82 -0.02
N LEU A 86 -10.80 34.74 0.61
CA LEU A 86 -9.70 33.92 0.07
C LEU A 86 -10.16 33.18 -1.19
N ARG A 87 -9.35 33.25 -2.25
CA ARG A 87 -9.58 32.49 -3.48
C ARG A 87 -9.40 31.01 -3.22
N ASN A 88 -10.15 30.16 -3.91
CA ASN A 88 -10.12 28.69 -3.75
C ASN A 88 -8.70 28.10 -3.79
N LEU A 89 -7.80 28.62 -4.62
CA LEU A 89 -6.41 28.20 -4.66
C LEU A 89 -5.71 28.39 -3.32
N TYR A 90 -5.86 29.55 -2.70
CA TYR A 90 -5.23 29.87 -1.40
C TYR A 90 -5.87 29.06 -0.26
N VAL A 91 -7.19 28.86 -0.29
CA VAL A 91 -7.90 27.97 0.64
C VAL A 91 -7.31 26.56 0.55
N THR A 92 -7.14 26.04 -0.67
CA THR A 92 -6.56 24.70 -0.89
C THR A 92 -5.12 24.64 -0.39
N LEU A 93 -4.26 25.59 -0.75
CA LEU A 93 -2.82 25.52 -0.46
C LEU A 93 -2.50 25.79 1.02
N PHE A 94 -3.19 26.73 1.67
CA PHE A 94 -2.83 27.18 3.02
C PHE A 94 -3.71 26.60 4.14
N ILE A 95 -4.90 26.09 3.81
CA ILE A 95 -5.82 25.56 4.80
C ILE A 95 -6.04 24.06 4.62
N VAL A 96 -6.45 23.62 3.43
CA VAL A 96 -6.81 22.23 3.20
C VAL A 96 -5.56 21.34 3.12
N LEU A 97 -4.60 21.69 2.29
CA LEU A 97 -3.44 20.84 2.01
C LEU A 97 -2.57 20.55 3.25
N PRO A 98 -2.22 21.52 4.11
CA PRO A 98 -1.43 21.23 5.31
C PRO A 98 -2.14 20.27 6.28
N GLN A 99 -3.45 20.46 6.47
CA GLN A 99 -4.24 19.60 7.35
C GLN A 99 -4.44 18.20 6.75
N ALA A 100 -4.78 18.15 5.47
CA ALA A 100 -4.91 16.88 4.76
C ALA A 100 -3.61 16.06 4.78
N LEU A 101 -2.45 16.69 4.61
CA LEU A 101 -1.15 16.01 4.68
C LEU A 101 -0.89 15.44 6.08
N ARG A 102 -1.20 16.21 7.14
CA ARG A 102 -1.07 15.70 8.52
C ARG A 102 -1.93 14.47 8.78
N ALA A 103 -3.15 14.44 8.24
CA ALA A 103 -4.04 13.29 8.37
C ALA A 103 -3.61 12.11 7.47
N THR A 104 -3.05 12.37 6.30
CA THR A 104 -2.68 11.35 5.31
C THR A 104 -1.36 10.67 5.64
N ILE A 105 -0.35 11.39 6.12
CA ILE A 105 1.00 10.84 6.36
C ILE A 105 1.00 9.62 7.29
N PRO A 106 0.30 9.62 8.45
CA PRO A 106 0.21 8.43 9.30
C PRO A 106 -0.39 7.22 8.59
N ALA A 107 -1.45 7.44 7.81
CA ALA A 107 -2.10 6.39 7.05
C ALA A 107 -1.16 5.81 5.97
N ILE A 108 -0.38 6.65 5.29
CA ILE A 108 0.64 6.23 4.32
C ILE A 108 1.74 5.40 5.00
N VAL A 109 2.24 5.82 6.16
CA VAL A 109 3.25 5.06 6.90
C VAL A 109 2.69 3.71 7.34
N GLY A 110 1.44 3.66 7.80
CA GLY A 110 0.73 2.42 8.08
C GLY A 110 0.65 1.49 6.85
N GLN A 111 0.38 2.05 5.68
CA GLN A 111 0.33 1.29 4.43
C GLN A 111 1.70 0.69 4.04
N PHE A 112 2.81 1.39 4.29
CA PHE A 112 4.15 0.81 4.08
C PHE A 112 4.43 -0.37 5.00
N ILE A 113 3.94 -0.34 6.24
CA ILE A 113 4.05 -1.48 7.17
C ILE A 113 3.26 -2.69 6.66
N ILE A 114 2.06 -2.45 6.12
CA ILE A 114 1.24 -3.49 5.49
C ILE A 114 1.97 -4.06 4.27
N LEU A 115 2.44 -3.19 3.37
CA LEU A 115 3.17 -3.59 2.17
C LEU A 115 4.40 -4.45 2.48
N PHE A 116 5.16 -4.11 3.52
CA PHE A 116 6.32 -4.90 3.97
C PHE A 116 5.93 -6.35 4.33
N LYS A 117 4.78 -6.54 4.97
CA LYS A 117 4.26 -7.87 5.31
C LYS A 117 3.67 -8.59 4.09
N ASP A 118 2.99 -7.84 3.22
CA ASP A 118 2.34 -8.38 2.04
C ASP A 118 3.34 -8.93 1.01
N VAL A 119 4.58 -8.45 1.02
CA VAL A 119 5.67 -9.02 0.19
C VAL A 119 5.88 -10.51 0.47
N ALA A 120 5.63 -11.00 1.68
CA ALA A 120 5.72 -12.42 1.99
C ALA A 120 4.77 -13.31 1.15
N ILE A 121 3.68 -12.75 0.61
CA ILE A 121 2.72 -13.47 -0.23
C ILE A 121 3.35 -13.92 -1.56
N VAL A 122 4.42 -13.25 -2.02
CA VAL A 122 5.09 -13.61 -3.27
C VAL A 122 5.75 -15.00 -3.23
N ALA A 123 6.03 -15.52 -2.03
CA ALA A 123 6.50 -16.89 -1.84
C ALA A 123 5.50 -17.93 -2.39
N LEU A 124 4.19 -17.66 -2.26
CA LEU A 124 3.12 -18.55 -2.72
C LEU A 124 3.05 -18.66 -4.26
N VAL A 125 3.60 -17.69 -4.95
CA VAL A 125 3.69 -17.68 -6.42
C VAL A 125 5.09 -18.09 -6.93
N GLY A 126 5.94 -18.60 -6.03
CA GLY A 126 7.26 -19.16 -6.35
C GLY A 126 8.37 -18.13 -6.51
N LEU A 127 8.19 -16.91 -5.95
CA LEU A 127 9.24 -15.92 -5.86
C LEU A 127 9.97 -16.03 -4.51
N MET A 128 11.29 -15.80 -4.53
CA MET A 128 12.14 -15.91 -3.34
C MET A 128 12.12 -14.60 -2.56
N ASP A 129 11.40 -14.59 -1.45
CA ASP A 129 11.54 -13.64 -0.34
C ASP A 129 12.08 -14.37 0.90
N LEU A 130 12.02 -13.78 2.09
CA LEU A 130 12.45 -14.41 3.33
C LEU A 130 11.68 -15.70 3.62
N LEU A 131 10.34 -15.69 3.43
CA LEU A 131 9.50 -16.86 3.64
C LEU A 131 9.74 -17.93 2.58
N GLY A 132 9.85 -17.55 1.30
CA GLY A 132 10.18 -18.42 0.20
C GLY A 132 11.55 -19.07 0.37
N ALA A 133 12.55 -18.31 0.84
CA ALA A 133 13.89 -18.83 1.12
C ALA A 133 13.86 -19.82 2.29
N ALA A 134 13.11 -19.52 3.35
CA ALA A 134 12.95 -20.46 4.48
C ALA A 134 12.33 -21.77 4.03
N TYR A 135 11.30 -21.71 3.19
CA TYR A 135 10.61 -22.87 2.68
C TYR A 135 11.47 -23.69 1.70
N ALA A 136 12.06 -23.04 0.70
CA ALA A 136 12.77 -23.74 -0.37
C ALA A 136 14.19 -24.15 0.04
N ILE A 137 14.93 -23.35 0.80
CA ILE A 137 16.34 -23.58 1.12
C ILE A 137 16.49 -24.37 2.41
N ILE A 138 15.75 -24.01 3.46
CA ILE A 138 15.92 -24.63 4.79
C ILE A 138 15.10 -25.91 4.86
N LEU A 139 13.79 -25.83 4.67
CA LEU A 139 12.91 -26.99 4.79
C LEU A 139 13.01 -27.98 3.62
N GLY A 140 13.58 -27.54 2.48
CA GLY A 140 13.91 -28.42 1.36
C GLY A 140 15.06 -29.39 1.62
N GLN A 141 15.85 -29.20 2.71
CA GLN A 141 16.93 -30.09 3.09
C GLN A 141 16.43 -31.17 4.05
N ASP A 142 16.79 -32.45 3.81
CA ASP A 142 16.36 -33.57 4.65
C ASP A 142 16.69 -33.39 6.14
N LYS A 143 17.83 -32.73 6.43
CA LYS A 143 18.28 -32.43 7.80
C LYS A 143 17.32 -31.55 8.60
N TRP A 144 16.60 -30.65 7.94
CA TRP A 144 15.74 -29.63 8.57
C TRP A 144 14.25 -29.88 8.34
N ARG A 145 13.89 -30.99 7.71
CA ARG A 145 12.52 -31.33 7.31
C ARG A 145 11.53 -31.43 8.47
N THR A 146 12.02 -31.62 9.69
CA THR A 146 11.20 -31.68 10.91
C THR A 146 11.27 -30.40 11.74
N ALA A 147 11.99 -29.37 11.28
CA ALA A 147 12.20 -28.11 11.99
C ALA A 147 11.25 -27.00 11.51
N ASP A 148 10.11 -27.39 10.93
CA ASP A 148 9.09 -26.42 10.44
C ASP A 148 8.71 -25.37 11.48
N PRO A 149 8.37 -25.72 12.74
CA PRO A 149 7.94 -24.73 13.71
C PRO A 149 9.05 -23.72 14.05
N GLU A 150 10.29 -24.17 14.18
CA GLU A 150 11.44 -23.33 14.52
C GLU A 150 11.76 -22.36 13.40
N VAL A 151 11.72 -22.82 12.14
CA VAL A 151 11.99 -22.00 10.97
C VAL A 151 10.92 -20.94 10.80
N PHE A 152 9.64 -21.31 10.92
CA PHE A 152 8.56 -20.34 10.83
C PHE A 152 8.56 -19.36 12.00
N LEU A 153 8.89 -19.81 13.21
CA LEU A 153 9.03 -18.93 14.37
C LEU A 153 10.16 -17.90 14.13
N PHE A 154 11.29 -18.34 13.57
CA PHE A 154 12.38 -17.44 13.23
C PHE A 154 11.95 -16.41 12.19
N VAL A 155 11.30 -16.82 11.09
CA VAL A 155 10.76 -15.92 10.06
C VAL A 155 9.77 -14.92 10.67
N ALA A 156 8.85 -15.41 11.50
CA ALA A 156 7.90 -14.57 12.20
C ALA A 156 8.57 -13.55 13.11
N ALA A 157 9.61 -13.95 13.84
CA ALA A 157 10.39 -13.07 14.70
C ALA A 157 11.08 -11.97 13.88
N VAL A 158 11.67 -12.31 12.74
CA VAL A 158 12.30 -11.32 11.84
C VAL A 158 11.26 -10.30 11.36
N TYR A 159 10.11 -10.77 10.81
CA TYR A 159 9.04 -9.86 10.40
C TYR A 159 8.53 -8.99 11.55
N TRP A 160 8.41 -9.57 12.75
CA TRP A 160 7.96 -8.84 13.93
C TRP A 160 8.91 -7.73 14.33
N VAL A 161 10.23 -8.00 14.36
CA VAL A 161 11.27 -7.00 14.72
C VAL A 161 11.21 -5.81 13.76
N PHE A 162 11.20 -6.07 12.45
CA PHE A 162 11.14 -5.00 11.45
C PHE A 162 9.81 -4.22 11.50
N THR A 163 8.69 -4.94 11.59
CA THR A 163 7.35 -4.31 11.67
C THR A 163 7.21 -3.48 12.96
N TYR A 164 7.72 -3.97 14.09
CA TYR A 164 7.72 -3.23 15.34
C TYR A 164 8.59 -1.97 15.26
N GLY A 165 9.75 -2.06 14.65
CA GLY A 165 10.63 -0.92 14.40
C GLY A 165 9.94 0.15 13.54
N MET A 166 9.37 -0.24 12.40
CA MET A 166 8.60 0.65 11.53
C MET A 166 7.40 1.28 12.25
N SER A 167 6.66 0.49 13.04
CA SER A 167 5.52 0.97 13.83
C SER A 167 5.95 1.97 14.91
N SER A 168 7.11 1.78 15.51
CA SER A 168 7.65 2.71 16.51
C SER A 168 8.01 4.06 15.89
N VAL A 169 8.61 4.04 14.69
CA VAL A 169 8.88 5.26 13.90
C VAL A 169 7.56 5.95 13.51
N SER A 170 6.56 5.18 13.06
CA SER A 170 5.22 5.68 12.71
C SER A 170 4.60 6.47 13.86
N ARG A 171 4.57 5.89 15.07
CA ARG A 171 4.06 6.57 16.27
C ARG A 171 4.82 7.86 16.58
N GLY A 172 6.14 7.87 16.39
CA GLY A 172 6.96 9.08 16.57
C GLY A 172 6.59 10.19 15.58
N VAL A 173 6.29 9.85 14.33
CA VAL A 173 5.81 10.79 13.31
C VAL A 173 4.43 11.32 13.67
N GLU A 174 3.50 10.44 14.08
CA GLU A 174 2.15 10.84 14.51
C GLU A 174 2.17 11.83 15.67
N HIS A 175 2.97 11.55 16.71
CA HIS A 175 3.10 12.44 17.87
C HIS A 175 3.63 13.82 17.48
N ARG A 176 4.64 13.90 16.61
CA ARG A 176 5.19 15.18 16.15
C ARG A 176 4.20 16.00 15.34
N MET A 177 3.34 15.33 14.56
CA MET A 177 2.34 16.02 13.76
C MET A 177 1.16 16.54 14.60
N ARG A 178 0.79 15.81 15.67
CA ARG A 178 -0.25 16.25 16.61
C ARG A 178 0.24 17.39 17.53
N ALA A 179 1.49 17.37 17.99
CA ALA A 179 2.06 18.41 18.84
C ALA A 179 2.21 19.79 18.17
N GLY A 180 1.91 19.93 16.91
CA GLY A 180 1.84 21.22 16.20
C GLY A 180 0.45 21.82 16.14
N GLU A 181 -0.50 21.29 16.93
CA GLU A 181 -1.88 21.82 17.05
C GLU A 181 -2.10 22.67 18.32
N ASP A 182 -1.13 22.65 19.26
CA ASP A 182 -1.10 23.51 20.47
C ASP A 182 -0.27 24.77 20.18
#